data_50c6f06af62b17c076e93628f7e2bba5
#
_entry.id   50c6f06af62b17c076e93628f7e2bba5
#
_cell.length_a   1.000
_cell.length_b   1.000
_cell.length_c   1.000
_cell.angle_alpha   90.00
_cell.angle_beta   90.00
_cell.angle_gamma   90.00
#
_symmetry.space_group_name_H-M   'P 1'
#
loop_
_entity.id
_entity.type
_entity.pdbx_description
1 polymer ?
#
loop_
_entity_poly.entity_id
_entity_poly.type
_entity_poly.pdbx_seq_one_letter_code
_entity_poly.pdbx_strand_id
1 'polypeptide(L)'
;MSRAPKLTLNLQFPAAKAWPEHKALLPRATVAGWIKAALFADGELTVRFVDAEEGRTLNRTYRGKDYSTNVLTFAYAESEDDPVTGDLILCCPVVEKEATEQGKPLLAHYAHLLVHGTLHAQGYDHEVEEEAEEMEAIETEILGKLGFPDPYQ
;
A
#
# COMPACT_ATOMS: atom_id res chain seq x y z
N MET A 1 22.42 -4.59 18.02
CA MET A 1 21.13 -3.92 17.74
C MET A 1 20.86 -3.91 16.25
N SER A 2 19.67 -4.33 15.89
CA SER A 2 19.26 -4.24 14.49
C SER A 2 18.96 -2.78 14.13
N ARG A 3 19.47 -2.35 13.00
CA ARG A 3 19.20 -1.02 12.48
C ARG A 3 17.79 -1.01 11.87
N ALA A 4 17.07 0.08 12.05
CA ALA A 4 15.78 0.26 11.37
C ALA A 4 15.98 0.22 9.85
N PRO A 5 15.06 -0.38 9.08
CA PRO A 5 15.18 -0.41 7.64
C PRO A 5 15.24 0.99 7.03
N LYS A 6 16.07 1.15 6.01
CA LYS A 6 16.16 2.40 5.26
C LYS A 6 15.18 2.35 4.10
N LEU A 7 14.47 3.43 3.90
CA LEU A 7 13.51 3.54 2.80
C LEU A 7 13.91 4.68 1.86
N THR A 8 14.05 4.36 0.58
CA THR A 8 14.10 5.36 -0.48
C THR A 8 12.71 5.38 -1.10
N LEU A 9 12.01 6.49 -0.93
CA LEU A 9 10.62 6.63 -1.39
C LEU A 9 10.51 7.62 -2.53
N ASN A 10 9.99 7.15 -3.66
CA ASN A 10 9.59 8.00 -4.77
C ASN A 10 8.06 8.12 -4.70
N LEU A 11 7.58 9.31 -4.33
CA LEU A 11 6.15 9.56 -4.14
C LEU A 11 5.61 10.37 -5.31
N GLN A 12 4.61 9.82 -6.00
CA GLN A 12 3.98 10.45 -7.16
C GLN A 12 2.48 10.60 -6.91
N PHE A 13 1.94 11.79 -7.19
CA PHE A 13 0.52 12.05 -6.96
C PHE A 13 -0.12 12.73 -8.18
N PRO A 14 -0.19 12.01 -9.35
CA PRO A 14 -0.80 12.61 -10.55
C PRO A 14 -2.29 12.93 -10.36
N ALA A 15 -2.98 12.24 -9.46
CA ALA A 15 -4.40 12.48 -9.16
C ALA A 15 -4.64 13.69 -8.26
N ALA A 16 -3.58 14.39 -7.79
CA ALA A 16 -3.70 15.47 -6.81
C ALA A 16 -4.65 16.59 -7.23
N LYS A 17 -4.70 16.90 -8.53
CA LYS A 17 -5.56 17.97 -9.03
C LYS A 17 -7.05 17.68 -8.81
N ALA A 18 -7.46 16.43 -9.05
CA ALA A 18 -8.85 16.00 -8.88
C ALA A 18 -9.15 15.57 -7.44
N TRP A 19 -8.13 15.14 -6.70
CA TRP A 19 -8.28 14.59 -5.34
C TRP A 19 -7.36 15.31 -4.34
N PRO A 20 -7.46 16.65 -4.22
CA PRO A 20 -6.55 17.40 -3.34
C PRO A 20 -6.70 17.06 -1.86
N GLU A 21 -7.89 16.66 -1.41
CA GLU A 21 -8.11 16.24 -0.02
C GLU A 21 -7.33 14.97 0.31
N HIS A 22 -7.22 14.04 -0.65
CA HIS A 22 -6.43 12.82 -0.48
C HIS A 22 -4.95 13.16 -0.32
N LYS A 23 -4.44 14.03 -1.18
CA LYS A 23 -3.04 14.45 -1.09
C LYS A 23 -2.74 15.12 0.25
N ALA A 24 -3.67 15.93 0.77
CA ALA A 24 -3.50 16.61 2.04
C ALA A 24 -3.37 15.64 3.22
N LEU A 25 -4.00 14.46 3.14
CA LEU A 25 -3.91 13.43 4.17
C LEU A 25 -2.62 12.62 4.10
N LEU A 26 -1.86 12.73 3.00
CA LEU A 26 -0.77 11.81 2.67
C LEU A 26 0.55 12.54 2.45
N PRO A 27 1.01 13.36 3.43
CA PRO A 27 2.34 13.96 3.30
C PRO A 27 3.41 12.87 3.30
N ARG A 28 4.55 13.16 2.68
CA ARG A 28 5.64 12.20 2.53
C ARG A 28 6.02 11.51 3.85
N ALA A 29 6.15 12.26 4.92
CA ALA A 29 6.56 11.71 6.22
C ALA A 29 5.57 10.67 6.73
N THR A 30 4.27 10.92 6.54
CA THR A 30 3.21 10.00 6.95
C THR A 30 3.27 8.70 6.14
N VAL A 31 3.34 8.80 4.82
CA VAL A 31 3.42 7.64 3.92
C VAL A 31 4.69 6.85 4.22
N ALA A 32 5.83 7.52 4.33
CA ALA A 32 7.12 6.88 4.63
C ALA A 32 7.09 6.15 5.98
N GLY A 33 6.46 6.75 6.99
CA GLY A 33 6.35 6.15 8.31
C GLY A 33 5.56 4.84 8.29
N TRP A 34 4.45 4.82 7.56
CA TRP A 34 3.63 3.60 7.44
C TRP A 34 4.38 2.50 6.68
N ILE A 35 5.06 2.85 5.59
CA ILE A 35 5.83 1.88 4.81
C ILE A 35 6.98 1.32 5.63
N LYS A 36 7.74 2.18 6.33
CA LYS A 36 8.84 1.72 7.18
C LYS A 36 8.36 0.77 8.26
N ALA A 37 7.18 0.99 8.83
CA ALA A 37 6.61 0.11 9.84
C ALA A 37 6.38 -1.31 9.31
N ALA A 38 6.17 -1.46 8.01
CA ALA A 38 5.93 -2.75 7.37
C ALA A 38 7.17 -3.35 6.69
N LEU A 39 8.30 -2.62 6.66
CA LEU A 39 9.54 -3.11 6.06
C LEU A 39 10.36 -3.94 7.06
N PHE A 40 10.82 -5.10 6.61
CA PHE A 40 11.72 -5.96 7.39
C PHE A 40 13.15 -5.90 6.85
N ALA A 41 13.39 -5.17 5.76
CA ALA A 41 14.69 -4.98 5.14
C ALA A 41 14.70 -3.61 4.45
N ASP A 42 15.89 -3.13 4.07
CA ASP A 42 15.99 -1.88 3.33
C ASP A 42 15.17 -1.97 2.03
N GLY A 43 14.54 -0.87 1.65
CA GLY A 43 13.67 -0.86 0.49
C GLY A 43 13.76 0.41 -0.35
N GLU A 44 13.43 0.26 -1.62
CA GLU A 44 13.31 1.36 -2.57
C GLU A 44 11.96 1.17 -3.28
N LEU A 45 11.00 2.01 -2.93
CA LEU A 45 9.63 1.87 -3.40
C LEU A 45 9.14 3.15 -4.07
N THR A 46 8.36 2.97 -5.13
CA THR A 46 7.60 4.05 -5.75
C THR A 46 6.14 3.88 -5.33
N VAL A 47 5.54 4.94 -4.83
CA VAL A 47 4.11 4.96 -4.49
C VAL A 47 3.45 6.01 -5.37
N ARG A 48 2.46 5.57 -6.15
CA ARG A 48 1.77 6.43 -7.11
C ARG A 48 0.27 6.42 -6.83
N PHE A 49 -0.30 7.61 -6.67
CA PHE A 49 -1.74 7.78 -6.42
C PHE A 49 -2.40 8.24 -7.71
N VAL A 50 -3.34 7.46 -8.21
CA VAL A 50 -3.92 7.62 -9.55
C VAL A 50 -5.44 7.80 -9.50
N ASP A 51 -6.01 8.29 -10.60
CA ASP A 51 -7.46 8.34 -10.78
C ASP A 51 -7.98 7.00 -11.33
N ALA A 52 -9.31 6.91 -11.54
CA ALA A 52 -9.93 5.68 -11.99
C ALA A 52 -9.47 5.27 -13.39
N GLU A 53 -9.27 6.23 -14.29
CA GLU A 53 -8.87 5.96 -15.68
C GLU A 53 -7.46 5.36 -15.72
N GLU A 54 -6.50 5.99 -15.07
CA GLU A 54 -5.14 5.48 -15.00
C GLU A 54 -5.09 4.14 -14.28
N GLY A 55 -5.81 3.99 -13.17
CA GLY A 55 -5.87 2.74 -12.41
C GLY A 55 -6.41 1.59 -13.25
N ARG A 56 -7.48 1.83 -14.01
CA ARG A 56 -8.05 0.83 -14.91
C ARG A 56 -7.06 0.46 -16.02
N THR A 57 -6.42 1.45 -16.63
CA THR A 57 -5.45 1.23 -17.70
C THR A 57 -4.29 0.37 -17.22
N LEU A 58 -3.74 0.68 -16.05
CA LEU A 58 -2.63 -0.07 -15.48
C LEU A 58 -3.03 -1.50 -15.13
N ASN A 59 -4.20 -1.69 -14.52
CA ASN A 59 -4.68 -3.01 -14.16
C ASN A 59 -4.93 -3.87 -15.41
N ARG A 60 -5.50 -3.27 -16.46
CA ARG A 60 -5.73 -3.96 -17.74
C ARG A 60 -4.43 -4.33 -18.42
N THR A 61 -3.47 -3.40 -18.47
CA THR A 61 -2.19 -3.60 -19.16
C THR A 61 -1.34 -4.66 -18.51
N TYR A 62 -1.24 -4.65 -17.17
CA TYR A 62 -0.30 -5.50 -16.45
C TYR A 62 -0.93 -6.75 -15.85
N ARG A 63 -2.24 -6.78 -15.63
CA ARG A 63 -2.93 -7.92 -15.01
C ARG A 63 -4.08 -8.48 -15.84
N GLY A 64 -4.40 -7.86 -16.97
CA GLY A 64 -5.49 -8.29 -17.83
C GLY A 64 -6.89 -8.06 -17.25
N LYS A 65 -7.00 -7.19 -16.23
CA LYS A 65 -8.26 -6.91 -15.54
C LYS A 65 -8.79 -5.53 -15.97
N ASP A 66 -9.91 -5.48 -16.64
CA ASP A 66 -10.49 -4.23 -17.19
C ASP A 66 -11.37 -3.50 -16.17
N TYR A 67 -10.81 -3.19 -15.00
CA TYR A 67 -11.45 -2.39 -13.97
C TYR A 67 -10.39 -1.75 -13.07
N SER A 68 -10.76 -0.70 -12.33
CA SER A 68 -9.89 -0.09 -11.34
C SER A 68 -9.91 -0.91 -10.05
N THR A 69 -8.75 -1.15 -9.47
CA THR A 69 -8.64 -1.80 -8.15
C THR A 69 -8.05 -0.81 -7.14
N ASN A 70 -8.15 -1.12 -5.85
CA ASN A 70 -7.67 -0.23 -4.80
C ASN A 70 -6.15 -0.07 -4.79
N VAL A 71 -5.41 -1.17 -4.85
CA VAL A 71 -3.95 -1.13 -4.87
C VAL A 71 -3.41 -2.20 -5.82
N LEU A 72 -2.42 -1.81 -6.62
CA LEU A 72 -1.62 -2.71 -7.44
C LEU A 72 -0.21 -2.71 -6.87
N THR A 73 0.34 -3.90 -6.67
CA THR A 73 1.71 -4.05 -6.15
C THR A 73 2.56 -4.80 -7.15
N PHE A 74 3.71 -4.23 -7.50
CA PHE A 74 4.71 -4.88 -8.36
C PHE A 74 5.99 -5.03 -7.57
N ALA A 75 6.45 -6.26 -7.41
CA ALA A 75 7.69 -6.57 -6.68
C ALA A 75 8.78 -6.95 -7.68
N TYR A 76 9.95 -6.34 -7.56
CA TYR A 76 11.06 -6.53 -8.51
C TYR A 76 12.28 -7.22 -7.92
N ALA A 77 12.33 -7.44 -6.60
CA ALA A 77 13.46 -8.14 -5.98
C ALA A 77 13.50 -9.60 -6.45
N GLU A 78 14.67 -10.07 -6.86
CA GLU A 78 14.85 -11.43 -7.39
C GLU A 78 15.23 -12.44 -6.30
N SER A 79 15.76 -11.95 -5.17
CA SER A 79 16.13 -12.82 -4.04
C SER A 79 15.92 -12.12 -2.71
N GLU A 80 15.92 -12.91 -1.61
CA GLU A 80 15.76 -12.38 -0.25
C GLU A 80 16.95 -11.48 0.16
N ASP A 81 18.07 -11.63 -0.50
CA ASP A 81 19.28 -10.82 -0.20
C ASP A 81 19.24 -9.44 -0.87
N ASP A 82 18.34 -9.26 -1.83
CA ASP A 82 18.18 -7.98 -2.51
C ASP A 82 17.37 -7.01 -1.66
N PRO A 83 17.62 -5.69 -1.78
CA PRO A 83 16.71 -4.71 -1.19
C PRO A 83 15.29 -4.90 -1.72
N VAL A 84 14.30 -4.58 -0.92
CA VAL A 84 12.90 -4.61 -1.36
C VAL A 84 12.72 -3.53 -2.41
N THR A 85 12.34 -3.92 -3.63
CA THR A 85 12.06 -2.97 -4.71
C THR A 85 10.69 -3.24 -5.30
N GLY A 86 9.95 -2.18 -5.54
CA GLY A 86 8.62 -2.36 -6.09
C GLY A 86 7.87 -1.05 -6.30
N ASP A 87 6.70 -1.19 -6.90
CA ASP A 87 5.77 -0.09 -7.10
C ASP A 87 4.45 -0.42 -6.44
N LEU A 88 3.89 0.56 -5.72
CA LEU A 88 2.55 0.49 -5.16
C LEU A 88 1.71 1.56 -5.86
N ILE A 89 0.63 1.16 -6.50
CA ILE A 89 -0.25 2.08 -7.23
C ILE A 89 -1.63 2.03 -6.57
N LEU A 90 -2.05 3.17 -6.01
CA LEU A 90 -3.32 3.28 -5.28
C LEU A 90 -4.28 4.16 -6.07
N CYS A 91 -5.51 3.67 -6.24
CA CYS A 91 -6.55 4.37 -6.99
C CYS A 91 -7.44 5.15 -6.03
N CYS A 92 -7.28 6.47 -6.01
CA CYS A 92 -7.98 7.35 -5.06
C CYS A 92 -9.50 7.16 -5.02
N PRO A 93 -10.22 7.17 -6.17
CA PRO A 93 -11.67 7.00 -6.10
C PRO A 93 -12.12 5.64 -5.57
N VAL A 94 -11.37 4.56 -5.83
CA VAL A 94 -11.71 3.24 -5.32
C VAL A 94 -11.47 3.19 -3.80
N VAL A 95 -10.35 3.74 -3.34
CA VAL A 95 -10.03 3.80 -1.91
C VAL A 95 -11.10 4.57 -1.15
N GLU A 96 -11.53 5.72 -1.68
CA GLU A 96 -12.56 6.55 -1.05
C GLU A 96 -13.90 5.80 -0.98
N LYS A 97 -14.29 5.14 -2.07
CA LYS A 97 -15.52 4.35 -2.13
C LYS A 97 -15.51 3.24 -1.08
N GLU A 98 -14.41 2.49 -1.00
CA GLU A 98 -14.28 1.40 -0.03
C GLU A 98 -14.30 1.90 1.41
N ALA A 99 -13.61 3.00 1.69
CA ALA A 99 -13.61 3.58 3.03
C ALA A 99 -15.03 3.98 3.45
N THR A 100 -15.78 4.59 2.54
CA THR A 100 -17.18 4.96 2.78
C THR A 100 -18.06 3.74 3.03
N GLU A 101 -17.94 2.72 2.18
CA GLU A 101 -18.73 1.49 2.29
C GLU A 101 -18.44 0.73 3.60
N GLN A 102 -17.19 0.76 4.05
CA GLN A 102 -16.75 0.06 5.25
C GLN A 102 -16.89 0.91 6.52
N GLY A 103 -17.31 2.16 6.39
CA GLY A 103 -17.43 3.07 7.51
C GLY A 103 -16.10 3.39 8.18
N LYS A 104 -15.02 3.42 7.42
CA LYS A 104 -13.66 3.71 7.94
C LYS A 104 -13.23 5.11 7.56
N PRO A 105 -12.42 5.78 8.41
CA PRO A 105 -11.77 7.02 7.99
C PRO A 105 -10.87 6.76 6.76
N LEU A 106 -10.87 7.69 5.83
CA LEU A 106 -10.04 7.57 4.62
C LEU A 106 -8.56 7.35 4.96
N LEU A 107 -8.06 8.08 5.95
CA LEU A 107 -6.67 7.94 6.42
C LEU A 107 -6.36 6.51 6.85
N ALA A 108 -7.25 5.90 7.63
CA ALA A 108 -7.07 4.53 8.13
C ALA A 108 -7.06 3.52 6.97
N HIS A 109 -7.91 3.73 5.97
CA HIS A 109 -7.94 2.83 4.82
C HIS A 109 -6.67 2.95 3.98
N TYR A 110 -6.16 4.16 3.76
CA TYR A 110 -4.87 4.34 3.09
C TYR A 110 -3.72 3.68 3.87
N ALA A 111 -3.70 3.84 5.19
CA ALA A 111 -2.67 3.20 6.02
C ALA A 111 -2.70 1.68 5.84
N HIS A 112 -3.89 1.08 5.88
CA HIS A 112 -4.07 -0.36 5.69
C HIS A 112 -3.54 -0.81 4.32
N LEU A 113 -3.92 -0.11 3.26
CA LEU A 113 -3.50 -0.48 1.90
C LEU A 113 -2.00 -0.31 1.67
N LEU A 114 -1.39 0.71 2.25
CA LEU A 114 0.06 0.92 2.14
C LEU A 114 0.84 -0.14 2.91
N VAL A 115 0.38 -0.52 4.10
CA VAL A 115 0.98 -1.62 4.87
C VAL A 115 0.83 -2.93 4.08
N HIS A 116 -0.38 -3.22 3.60
CA HIS A 116 -0.68 -4.41 2.82
C HIS A 116 0.21 -4.51 1.56
N GLY A 117 0.29 -3.43 0.79
CA GLY A 117 1.12 -3.40 -0.42
C GLY A 117 2.60 -3.56 -0.11
N THR A 118 3.07 -2.97 0.98
CA THR A 118 4.47 -3.11 1.39
C THR A 118 4.80 -4.55 1.77
N LEU A 119 3.88 -5.25 2.44
CA LEU A 119 4.06 -6.67 2.76
C LEU A 119 4.06 -7.51 1.49
N HIS A 120 3.17 -7.25 0.54
CA HIS A 120 3.16 -7.93 -0.76
C HIS A 120 4.49 -7.74 -1.50
N ALA A 121 5.05 -6.55 -1.48
CA ALA A 121 6.33 -6.26 -2.13
C ALA A 121 7.47 -7.08 -1.53
N GLN A 122 7.29 -7.58 -0.31
CA GLN A 122 8.28 -8.42 0.39
C GLN A 122 7.97 -9.92 0.28
N GLY A 123 6.98 -10.29 -0.52
CA GLY A 123 6.67 -11.69 -0.80
C GLY A 123 5.52 -12.29 -0.01
N TYR A 124 4.90 -11.53 0.89
CA TYR A 124 3.70 -12.03 1.58
C TYR A 124 2.54 -12.09 0.60
N ASP A 125 1.74 -13.12 0.72
CA ASP A 125 0.61 -13.34 -0.18
C ASP A 125 -0.61 -13.81 0.61
N HIS A 126 -1.77 -13.87 -0.05
CA HIS A 126 -3.02 -14.30 0.57
C HIS A 126 -3.83 -15.23 -0.35
N GLU A 127 -3.12 -15.98 -1.21
CA GLU A 127 -3.77 -16.91 -2.15
C GLU A 127 -4.36 -18.14 -1.46
N VAL A 128 -3.74 -18.57 -0.34
CA VAL A 128 -4.27 -19.67 0.47
C VAL A 128 -4.64 -19.14 1.87
N GLU A 129 -5.59 -19.84 2.52
CA GLU A 129 -6.14 -19.39 3.80
C GLU A 129 -5.08 -19.16 4.88
N GLU A 130 -4.10 -20.07 5.00
CA GLU A 130 -3.04 -19.94 6.00
C GLU A 130 -2.17 -18.70 5.76
N GLU A 131 -1.84 -18.42 4.51
CA GLU A 131 -1.07 -17.23 4.13
C GLU A 131 -1.87 -15.96 4.39
N ALA A 132 -3.17 -15.99 4.11
CA ALA A 132 -4.05 -14.86 4.35
C ALA A 132 -4.14 -14.56 5.84
N GLU A 133 -4.30 -15.56 6.68
CA GLU A 133 -4.36 -15.39 8.13
C GLU A 133 -3.07 -14.80 8.68
N GLU A 134 -1.92 -15.30 8.22
CA GLU A 134 -0.60 -14.80 8.64
C GLU A 134 -0.45 -13.33 8.24
N MET A 135 -0.76 -13.00 6.99
CA MET A 135 -0.65 -11.65 6.47
C MET A 135 -1.57 -10.68 7.22
N GLU A 136 -2.83 -11.08 7.45
CA GLU A 136 -3.79 -10.27 8.20
C GLU A 136 -3.36 -10.03 9.64
N ALA A 137 -2.77 -11.04 10.28
CA ALA A 137 -2.24 -10.90 11.64
C ALA A 137 -1.10 -9.90 11.69
N ILE A 138 -0.18 -9.96 10.72
CA ILE A 138 0.94 -9.02 10.62
C ILE A 138 0.43 -7.59 10.36
N GLU A 139 -0.51 -7.42 9.44
CA GLU A 139 -1.13 -6.12 9.16
C GLU A 139 -1.77 -5.52 10.41
N THR A 140 -2.54 -6.32 11.13
CA THR A 140 -3.24 -5.88 12.34
C THR A 140 -2.24 -5.42 13.41
N GLU A 141 -1.15 -6.17 13.59
CA GLU A 141 -0.11 -5.81 14.57
C GLU A 141 0.57 -4.49 14.18
N ILE A 142 0.96 -4.35 12.92
CA ILE A 142 1.63 -3.14 12.42
C ILE A 142 0.70 -1.92 12.57
N LEU A 143 -0.55 -2.06 12.12
CA LEU A 143 -1.52 -0.97 12.20
C LEU A 143 -1.83 -0.59 13.64
N GLY A 144 -1.88 -1.56 14.55
CA GLY A 144 -2.05 -1.30 15.98
C GLY A 144 -0.91 -0.46 16.54
N LYS A 145 0.31 -0.73 16.17
CA LYS A 145 1.49 0.06 16.57
C LYS A 145 1.44 1.47 16.01
N LEU A 146 0.83 1.65 14.84
CA LEU A 146 0.66 2.95 14.21
C LEU A 146 -0.54 3.74 14.77
N GLY A 147 -1.33 3.12 15.64
CA GLY A 147 -2.49 3.76 16.27
C GLY A 147 -3.81 3.55 15.54
N PHE A 148 -3.89 2.58 14.63
CA PHE A 148 -5.11 2.28 13.89
C PHE A 148 -5.80 1.03 14.44
N PRO A 149 -7.14 0.98 14.39
CA PRO A 149 -7.87 -0.21 14.80
C PRO A 149 -7.67 -1.37 13.82
N ASP A 150 -8.06 -2.57 14.24
CA ASP A 150 -8.01 -3.76 13.41
C ASP A 150 -8.83 -3.54 12.13
N PRO A 151 -8.21 -3.62 10.94
CA PRO A 151 -8.93 -3.35 9.68
C PRO A 151 -9.95 -4.44 9.31
N TYR A 152 -9.89 -5.58 9.98
CA TYR A 152 -10.76 -6.73 9.69
C TYR A 152 -11.93 -6.88 10.68
N GLN A 153 -12.12 -5.93 11.56
CA GLN A 153 -13.26 -5.89 12.47
C GLN A 153 -14.35 -4.94 12.00
#